data_4923c1be3855b696c4f61a6f833b4319
#
_entry.id   4923c1be3855b696c4f61a6f833b4319
#
_cell.length_a   1.000
_cell.length_b   1.000
_cell.length_c   1.000
_cell.angle_alpha   90.00
_cell.angle_beta   90.00
_cell.angle_gamma   90.00
#
_symmetry.space_group_name_H-M   'P 1'
#
loop_
_entity.id
_entity.type
_entity.pdbx_description
1 polymer ?
#
loop_
_entity_poly.entity_id
_entity_poly.type
_entity_poly.pdbx_seq_one_letter_code
_entity_poly.pdbx_strand_id
1 'polypeptide(L)'
;MGYVSGQAEDGHEPAITLINPRSHWGGDPSKLRFTPPHLRGLAPAGRLDIDSTGLLVLTQDGRVARQLIGEDSEMEKEYLVRVAYTGHENTAAASAASATYGGKANPLTVIGDFDRVSANVQAIFPKEQLERLRHGLSLDGKPLKPAKVDWQNPEQLRFVLTEGKKRQIRRMCEQVGLKVVGLKRIRMGSVQLGQMPAGTWRYLGPNESF
;
A
#
# COMPACT_ATOMS: atom_id res chain seq x y z
N MET A 1 9.05 -11.61 -7.55
CA MET A 1 9.36 -10.68 -8.64
C MET A 1 8.22 -9.70 -8.75
N GLY A 2 8.51 -8.40 -8.80
CA GLY A 2 7.51 -7.36 -8.97
C GLY A 2 7.14 -7.17 -10.44
N TYR A 3 5.88 -6.84 -10.69
CA TYR A 3 5.39 -6.37 -11.97
C TYR A 3 5.17 -4.86 -11.91
N VAL A 4 5.39 -4.15 -13.00
CA VAL A 4 5.02 -2.74 -13.11
C VAL A 4 3.57 -2.61 -13.55
N SER A 5 2.86 -1.62 -13.03
CA SER A 5 1.44 -1.44 -13.35
C SER A 5 1.21 -0.93 -14.77
N GLY A 6 2.18 -0.24 -15.35
CA GLY A 6 2.11 0.35 -16.68
C GLY A 6 2.99 -0.35 -17.72
N GLN A 7 3.76 0.42 -18.48
CA GLN A 7 4.72 -0.09 -19.45
C GLN A 7 5.93 -0.72 -18.76
N ALA A 8 6.64 -1.62 -19.45
CA ALA A 8 7.85 -2.24 -18.94
C ALA A 8 8.87 -1.16 -18.52
N GLU A 9 9.41 -1.29 -17.32
CA GLU A 9 10.36 -0.34 -16.73
C GLU A 9 11.39 -1.11 -15.90
N ASP A 10 12.67 -0.74 -16.00
CA ASP A 10 13.77 -1.29 -15.22
C ASP A 10 13.86 -2.84 -15.21
N GLY A 11 13.56 -3.49 -16.33
CA GLY A 11 13.60 -4.95 -16.48
C GLY A 11 12.39 -5.67 -15.87
N HIS A 12 11.36 -4.94 -15.43
CA HIS A 12 10.12 -5.51 -14.92
C HIS A 12 9.03 -5.57 -15.99
N GLU A 13 8.32 -6.69 -16.04
CA GLU A 13 7.21 -6.87 -16.98
C GLU A 13 5.95 -6.12 -16.57
N PRO A 14 5.16 -5.63 -17.53
CA PRO A 14 3.84 -5.04 -17.25
C PRO A 14 2.88 -6.05 -16.64
N ALA A 15 2.06 -5.61 -15.69
CA ALA A 15 1.07 -6.47 -15.04
C ALA A 15 0.04 -7.07 -16.03
N ILE A 16 -0.18 -6.41 -17.17
CA ILE A 16 -1.08 -6.92 -18.21
C ILE A 16 -0.62 -8.27 -18.79
N THR A 17 0.67 -8.60 -18.73
CA THR A 17 1.20 -9.90 -19.20
C THR A 17 0.67 -11.07 -18.37
N LEU A 18 0.21 -10.78 -17.15
CA LEU A 18 -0.46 -11.78 -16.29
C LEU A 18 -1.86 -12.17 -16.79
N ILE A 19 -2.47 -11.39 -17.69
CA ILE A 19 -3.83 -11.67 -18.18
C ILE A 19 -3.76 -12.68 -19.32
N ASN A 20 -3.71 -13.95 -18.94
CA ASN A 20 -3.67 -15.07 -19.87
C ASN A 20 -4.40 -16.30 -19.27
N PRO A 21 -4.73 -17.34 -20.04
CA PRO A 21 -5.49 -18.49 -19.54
C PRO A 21 -4.83 -19.26 -18.39
N ARG A 22 -3.48 -19.26 -18.33
CA ARG A 22 -2.72 -20.03 -17.32
C ARG A 22 -2.80 -19.43 -15.94
N SER A 23 -2.90 -18.10 -15.85
CA SER A 23 -2.97 -17.34 -14.59
C SER A 23 -4.40 -16.94 -14.21
N HIS A 24 -5.40 -17.38 -15.01
CA HIS A 24 -6.80 -17.17 -14.64
C HIS A 24 -7.14 -17.95 -13.36
N TRP A 25 -7.63 -17.23 -12.35
CA TRP A 25 -7.93 -17.84 -11.06
C TRP A 25 -9.14 -18.79 -11.15
N GLY A 26 -8.97 -20.03 -10.69
CA GLY A 26 -10.04 -21.04 -10.72
C GLY A 26 -11.24 -20.74 -9.82
N GLY A 27 -11.12 -19.79 -8.88
CA GLY A 27 -12.21 -19.28 -8.03
C GLY A 27 -12.98 -18.09 -8.64
N ASP A 28 -12.82 -17.79 -9.93
CA ASP A 28 -13.50 -16.70 -10.61
C ASP A 28 -15.04 -16.89 -10.59
N PRO A 29 -15.79 -15.98 -9.94
CA PRO A 29 -17.24 -16.10 -9.83
C PRO A 29 -18.00 -15.70 -11.12
N SER A 30 -17.33 -15.07 -12.08
CA SER A 30 -17.95 -14.53 -13.28
C SER A 30 -18.42 -15.59 -14.27
N LYS A 31 -17.80 -16.78 -14.23
CA LYS A 31 -17.98 -17.86 -15.21
C LYS A 31 -17.62 -17.48 -16.66
N LEU A 32 -16.98 -16.33 -16.86
CA LEU A 32 -16.52 -15.88 -18.17
C LEU A 32 -15.30 -16.68 -18.62
N ARG A 33 -15.25 -16.99 -19.90
CA ARG A 33 -14.05 -17.58 -20.51
C ARG A 33 -13.19 -16.48 -21.11
N PHE A 34 -11.88 -16.58 -20.86
CA PHE A 34 -10.93 -15.68 -21.50
C PHE A 34 -10.89 -15.88 -23.01
N THR A 35 -10.91 -14.75 -23.72
CA THR A 35 -10.67 -14.70 -25.17
C THR A 35 -9.71 -13.55 -25.49
N PRO A 36 -8.83 -13.66 -26.51
CA PRO A 36 -7.85 -12.63 -26.86
C PRO A 36 -8.42 -11.21 -27.06
N PRO A 37 -9.63 -11.03 -27.61
CA PRO A 37 -10.26 -9.71 -27.70
C PRO A 37 -10.43 -8.98 -26.34
N HIS A 38 -10.50 -9.68 -25.22
CA HIS A 38 -10.58 -9.07 -23.89
C HIS A 38 -9.35 -8.25 -23.52
N LEU A 39 -8.20 -8.47 -24.16
CA LEU A 39 -7.00 -7.65 -23.95
C LEU A 39 -7.03 -6.34 -24.72
N ARG A 40 -7.90 -6.20 -25.71
CA ARG A 40 -7.91 -5.02 -26.58
C ARG A 40 -8.33 -3.78 -25.81
N GLY A 41 -7.39 -2.81 -25.68
CA GLY A 41 -7.63 -1.57 -24.93
C GLY A 41 -7.66 -1.74 -23.40
N LEU A 42 -7.32 -2.92 -22.87
CA LEU A 42 -7.24 -3.16 -21.45
C LEU A 42 -6.04 -2.41 -20.85
N ALA A 43 -6.29 -1.61 -19.83
CA ALA A 43 -5.25 -0.82 -19.16
C ALA A 43 -5.46 -0.80 -17.64
N PRO A 44 -4.38 -0.64 -16.85
CA PRO A 44 -4.49 -0.49 -15.40
C PRO A 44 -5.26 0.78 -15.02
N ALA A 45 -6.23 0.65 -14.14
CA ALA A 45 -6.88 1.76 -13.47
C ALA A 45 -6.16 2.04 -12.15
N GLY A 46 -5.03 2.71 -12.23
CA GLY A 46 -4.14 3.04 -11.11
C GLY A 46 -2.85 2.25 -11.08
N ARG A 47 -2.13 2.41 -9.99
CA ARG A 47 -0.79 1.84 -9.82
C ARG A 47 -0.67 1.11 -8.49
N LEU A 48 0.19 0.11 -8.47
CA LEU A 48 0.86 -0.40 -7.28
C LEU A 48 2.36 -0.14 -7.44
N ASP A 49 3.02 0.24 -6.36
CA ASP A 49 4.47 0.32 -6.37
C ASP A 49 5.06 -1.08 -6.51
N ILE A 50 6.26 -1.20 -7.08
CA ILE A 50 6.90 -2.48 -7.39
C ILE A 50 7.15 -3.35 -6.16
N ASP A 51 7.35 -2.69 -5.01
CA ASP A 51 7.53 -3.30 -3.69
C ASP A 51 6.20 -3.46 -2.91
N SER A 52 5.07 -3.34 -3.61
CA SER A 52 3.72 -3.52 -3.07
C SER A 52 3.01 -4.67 -3.77
N THR A 53 2.02 -5.25 -3.10
CA THR A 53 1.22 -6.36 -3.63
C THR A 53 -0.27 -6.05 -3.56
N GLY A 54 -1.10 -6.94 -4.09
CA GLY A 54 -2.54 -6.91 -3.88
C GLY A 54 -3.35 -6.56 -5.12
N LEU A 55 -4.52 -6.01 -4.90
CA LEU A 55 -5.53 -5.77 -5.92
C LEU A 55 -5.09 -4.66 -6.89
N LEU A 56 -4.99 -5.01 -8.17
CA LEU A 56 -4.85 -4.09 -9.29
C LEU A 56 -6.03 -4.29 -10.23
N VAL A 57 -6.70 -3.21 -10.58
CA VAL A 57 -7.84 -3.24 -11.52
C VAL A 57 -7.34 -2.86 -12.89
N LEU A 58 -7.76 -3.65 -13.90
CA LEU A 58 -7.58 -3.32 -15.30
C LEU A 58 -8.96 -3.15 -15.93
N THR A 59 -9.11 -2.16 -16.79
CA THR A 59 -10.37 -1.87 -17.46
C THR A 59 -10.15 -1.42 -18.90
N GLN A 60 -11.16 -1.64 -19.75
CA GLN A 60 -11.26 -1.07 -21.11
C GLN A 60 -12.08 0.22 -21.11
N ASP A 61 -12.75 0.54 -19.99
CA ASP A 61 -13.65 1.69 -19.88
C ASP A 61 -12.99 2.84 -19.11
N GLY A 62 -12.70 3.93 -19.83
CA GLY A 62 -12.12 5.15 -19.24
C GLY A 62 -13.00 5.79 -18.17
N ARG A 63 -14.32 5.56 -18.16
CA ARG A 63 -15.23 6.06 -17.11
C ARG A 63 -14.98 5.33 -15.81
N VAL A 64 -14.80 4.01 -15.87
CA VAL A 64 -14.43 3.19 -14.70
C VAL A 64 -13.06 3.61 -14.20
N ALA A 65 -12.09 3.80 -15.09
CA ALA A 65 -10.77 4.29 -14.69
C ALA A 65 -10.86 5.64 -13.96
N ARG A 66 -11.63 6.59 -14.50
CA ARG A 66 -11.83 7.91 -13.84
C ARG A 66 -12.49 7.77 -12.48
N GLN A 67 -13.49 6.89 -12.33
CA GLN A 67 -14.13 6.63 -11.04
C GLN A 67 -13.14 6.12 -9.99
N LEU A 68 -12.19 5.26 -10.40
CA LEU A 68 -11.21 4.64 -9.49
C LEU A 68 -10.05 5.56 -9.13
N ILE A 69 -9.57 6.37 -10.09
CA ILE A 69 -8.30 7.10 -9.95
C ILE A 69 -8.37 8.56 -10.38
N GLY A 70 -9.53 9.09 -10.73
CA GLY A 70 -9.69 10.53 -11.04
C GLY A 70 -9.27 11.40 -9.85
N GLU A 71 -8.87 12.64 -10.14
CA GLU A 71 -8.44 13.58 -9.07
C GLU A 71 -9.54 13.85 -8.05
N ASP A 72 -10.79 13.86 -8.51
CA ASP A 72 -11.98 14.04 -7.67
C ASP A 72 -12.55 12.73 -7.11
N SER A 73 -11.86 11.60 -7.36
CA SER A 73 -12.33 10.31 -6.89
C SER A 73 -12.23 10.22 -5.36
N GLU A 74 -13.33 9.86 -4.73
CA GLU A 74 -13.41 9.53 -3.30
C GLU A 74 -13.42 8.02 -3.05
N MET A 75 -13.02 7.26 -4.07
CA MET A 75 -12.96 5.80 -4.00
C MET A 75 -12.06 5.34 -2.86
N GLU A 76 -12.66 4.67 -1.89
CA GLU A 76 -11.89 4.07 -0.78
C GLU A 76 -10.96 2.96 -1.29
N LYS A 77 -9.72 3.03 -0.85
CA LYS A 77 -8.70 1.99 -1.08
C LYS A 77 -8.19 1.51 0.27
N GLU A 78 -8.25 0.22 0.49
CA GLU A 78 -7.88 -0.39 1.76
C GLU A 78 -6.61 -1.23 1.64
N TYR A 79 -5.73 -1.03 2.62
CA TYR A 79 -4.41 -1.64 2.63
C TYR A 79 -4.12 -2.30 3.98
N LEU A 80 -3.42 -3.43 3.93
CA LEU A 80 -2.72 -4.00 5.07
C LEU A 80 -1.23 -3.62 4.96
N VAL A 81 -0.71 -3.05 6.04
CA VAL A 81 0.62 -2.45 6.08
C VAL A 81 1.40 -3.03 7.24
N ARG A 82 2.33 -3.92 6.95
CA ARG A 82 3.24 -4.45 7.95
C ARG A 82 4.36 -3.44 8.21
N VAL A 83 4.64 -3.16 9.46
CA VAL A 83 5.55 -2.10 9.88
C VAL A 83 6.56 -2.58 10.90
N ALA A 84 7.72 -1.90 10.91
CA ALA A 84 8.70 -1.94 11.98
C ALA A 84 8.85 -0.54 12.57
N TYR A 85 9.05 -0.43 13.89
CA TYR A 85 9.26 0.85 14.55
C TYR A 85 10.75 1.19 14.56
N THR A 86 11.11 2.32 13.96
CA THR A 86 12.49 2.79 13.87
C THR A 86 12.79 3.96 14.84
N GLY A 87 11.76 4.44 15.55
CA GLY A 87 11.88 5.61 16.42
C GLY A 87 11.91 6.94 15.64
N HIS A 88 12.07 8.05 16.37
CA HIS A 88 12.06 9.40 15.80
C HIS A 88 13.44 9.91 15.33
N GLU A 89 14.41 9.06 15.04
CA GLU A 89 15.78 9.49 14.73
C GLU A 89 15.97 10.19 13.37
N ASN A 90 14.92 10.43 12.61
CA ASN A 90 15.00 11.11 11.32
C ASN A 90 14.30 12.48 11.26
N THR A 91 14.38 13.29 12.32
CA THR A 91 14.11 14.72 12.18
C THR A 91 15.41 15.49 12.23
N ALA A 92 15.67 16.30 11.20
CA ALA A 92 16.84 17.19 11.07
C ALA A 92 17.00 18.22 12.23
N ALA A 93 16.23 18.09 13.29
CA ALA A 93 16.31 18.87 14.51
C ALA A 93 17.10 18.18 15.65
N ALA A 94 17.49 16.91 15.51
CA ALA A 94 18.25 16.20 16.55
C ALA A 94 19.78 16.46 16.47
N SER A 95 20.27 17.12 15.42
CA SER A 95 21.72 17.40 15.26
C SER A 95 22.24 18.57 16.09
N ALA A 96 21.39 19.29 16.82
CA ALA A 96 21.81 20.44 17.64
C ALA A 96 21.80 20.19 19.17
N ALA A 97 21.33 19.04 19.64
CA ALA A 97 21.20 18.77 21.09
C ALA A 97 22.15 17.70 21.65
N SER A 98 23.10 17.22 20.83
CA SER A 98 24.07 16.16 21.26
C SER A 98 25.39 16.68 21.84
N ALA A 99 25.45 17.94 22.24
CA ALA A 99 26.62 18.45 22.94
C ALA A 99 26.23 18.86 24.38
N THR A 100 26.50 18.00 25.33
CA THR A 100 26.42 18.10 26.79
C THR A 100 25.33 17.22 27.42
N TYR A 101 25.70 15.99 27.73
CA TYR A 101 25.55 15.41 29.08
C TYR A 101 26.11 13.97 29.04
N GLY A 102 27.18 13.74 29.79
CA GLY A 102 27.70 12.40 30.09
C GLY A 102 26.69 11.63 30.95
N GLY A 103 26.05 10.66 30.35
CA GLY A 103 25.13 9.75 31.01
C GLY A 103 25.08 8.42 30.25
N LYS A 104 25.31 7.34 30.98
CA LYS A 104 25.44 5.95 30.57
C LYS A 104 24.57 5.56 29.38
N ALA A 105 25.21 4.97 28.34
CA ALA A 105 24.60 4.41 27.17
C ALA A 105 23.46 3.47 27.54
N ASN A 106 22.29 3.73 26.99
CA ASN A 106 21.14 2.84 27.02
C ASN A 106 21.38 1.73 25.97
N PRO A 107 21.36 0.43 26.32
CA PRO A 107 21.79 -0.65 25.43
C PRO A 107 20.76 -1.06 24.36
N LEU A 108 19.90 -0.15 23.92
CA LEU A 108 18.87 -0.42 22.90
C LEU A 108 19.17 0.17 21.52
N THR A 109 20.41 0.59 21.27
CA THR A 109 20.83 0.99 19.92
C THR A 109 21.49 -0.20 19.24
N VAL A 110 20.72 -1.14 18.74
CA VAL A 110 21.22 -2.17 17.82
C VAL A 110 20.75 -1.83 16.42
N ILE A 111 21.58 -1.07 15.73
CA ILE A 111 21.57 -0.96 14.27
C ILE A 111 22.10 -2.28 13.73
N GLY A 112 21.27 -3.09 13.05
CA GLY A 112 21.82 -4.12 12.18
C GLY A 112 21.27 -5.54 12.24
N ASP A 113 20.12 -5.81 12.84
CA ASP A 113 19.53 -7.15 12.72
C ASP A 113 18.00 -7.04 12.61
N PHE A 114 17.50 -6.95 11.38
CA PHE A 114 16.07 -6.79 11.10
C PHE A 114 15.21 -8.01 11.48
N ASP A 115 15.83 -9.13 11.86
CA ASP A 115 15.13 -10.34 12.27
C ASP A 115 14.78 -10.37 13.79
N ARG A 116 15.17 -9.35 14.56
CA ARG A 116 14.91 -9.26 16.00
C ARG A 116 14.18 -7.99 16.46
N VAL A 117 13.57 -7.25 15.56
CA VAL A 117 12.75 -6.11 15.96
C VAL A 117 11.50 -6.61 16.65
N SER A 118 11.30 -6.16 17.87
CA SER A 118 10.17 -6.41 18.76
C SER A 118 8.89 -6.79 18.01
N ALA A 119 8.41 -7.99 18.24
CA ALA A 119 7.16 -8.53 17.66
C ALA A 119 5.89 -7.78 18.10
N ASN A 120 6.00 -6.61 18.73
CA ASN A 120 4.85 -5.82 19.18
C ASN A 120 5.07 -4.32 18.99
N VAL A 121 5.05 -3.88 17.74
CA VAL A 121 5.15 -2.46 17.38
C VAL A 121 3.97 -1.66 17.97
N GLN A 122 2.79 -2.23 17.99
CA GLN A 122 1.60 -1.61 18.56
C GLN A 122 1.79 -1.16 20.02
N ALA A 123 2.47 -1.98 20.83
CA ALA A 123 2.64 -1.70 22.25
C ALA A 123 3.57 -0.51 22.53
N ILE A 124 4.51 -0.23 21.63
CA ILE A 124 5.53 0.82 21.80
C ILE A 124 5.26 2.07 20.94
N PHE A 125 4.36 1.97 19.97
CA PHE A 125 4.07 3.07 19.06
C PHE A 125 3.20 4.13 19.74
N PRO A 126 3.64 5.41 19.77
CA PRO A 126 2.91 6.48 20.45
C PRO A 126 1.52 6.73 19.85
N LYS A 127 0.51 6.90 20.70
CA LYS A 127 -0.86 7.15 20.26
C LYS A 127 -1.00 8.44 19.44
N GLU A 128 -0.23 9.48 19.80
CA GLU A 128 -0.20 10.76 19.09
C GLU A 128 0.27 10.59 17.64
N GLN A 129 1.21 9.68 17.40
CA GLN A 129 1.69 9.38 16.06
C GLN A 129 0.65 8.61 15.24
N LEU A 130 -0.14 7.74 15.87
CA LEU A 130 -1.27 7.09 15.23
C LEU A 130 -2.33 8.10 14.79
N GLU A 131 -2.64 9.10 15.65
CA GLU A 131 -3.56 10.19 15.30
C GLU A 131 -3.02 11.03 14.13
N ARG A 132 -1.72 11.29 14.08
CA ARG A 132 -1.09 11.97 12.94
C ARG A 132 -1.23 11.19 11.64
N LEU A 133 -1.16 9.86 11.66
CA LEU A 133 -1.45 9.02 10.48
C LEU A 133 -2.90 9.16 10.03
N ARG A 134 -3.83 9.34 10.97
CA ARG A 134 -5.25 9.54 10.67
C ARG A 134 -5.53 10.90 10.07
N HIS A 135 -4.87 11.93 10.61
CA HIS A 135 -5.01 13.31 10.14
C HIS A 135 -3.83 14.18 10.59
N GLY A 136 -3.44 15.13 9.76
CA GLY A 136 -2.44 16.16 10.10
C GLY A 136 -1.09 16.00 9.43
N LEU A 137 -0.92 15.00 8.57
CA LEU A 137 0.29 14.87 7.74
C LEU A 137 0.15 15.64 6.42
N SER A 138 1.30 16.01 5.88
CA SER A 138 1.41 16.66 4.56
C SER A 138 2.48 15.97 3.73
N LEU A 139 2.26 15.93 2.41
CA LEU A 139 3.25 15.47 1.44
C LEU A 139 3.42 16.53 0.35
N ASP A 140 4.67 16.84 0.02
CA ASP A 140 5.02 17.83 -1.00
C ASP A 140 4.35 19.20 -0.76
N GLY A 141 4.29 19.63 0.51
CA GLY A 141 3.68 20.89 0.93
C GLY A 141 2.14 20.92 0.90
N LYS A 142 1.49 19.80 0.58
CA LYS A 142 0.02 19.69 0.53
C LYS A 142 -0.49 18.81 1.67
N PRO A 143 -1.49 19.27 2.43
CA PRO A 143 -2.11 18.44 3.47
C PRO A 143 -2.75 17.20 2.85
N LEU A 144 -2.72 16.09 3.58
CA LEU A 144 -3.39 14.86 3.20
C LEU A 144 -4.84 14.87 3.67
N LYS A 145 -5.69 14.18 2.91
CA LYS A 145 -7.05 13.89 3.35
C LYS A 145 -7.01 13.00 4.60
N PRO A 146 -8.03 13.09 5.50
CA PRO A 146 -8.14 12.16 6.61
C PRO A 146 -8.16 10.72 6.15
N ALA A 147 -7.50 9.86 6.92
CA ALA A 147 -7.42 8.42 6.68
C ALA A 147 -7.98 7.64 7.88
N LYS A 148 -8.57 6.45 7.62
CA LYS A 148 -8.86 5.51 8.71
C LYS A 148 -7.62 4.63 8.90
N VAL A 149 -7.04 4.65 10.10
CA VAL A 149 -5.84 3.87 10.42
C VAL A 149 -6.03 3.17 11.74
N ASP A 150 -5.97 1.85 11.73
CA ASP A 150 -6.19 1.00 12.90
C ASP A 150 -5.22 -0.18 12.92
N TRP A 151 -4.84 -0.63 14.13
CA TRP A 151 -4.06 -1.84 14.30
C TRP A 151 -4.92 -3.08 14.00
N GLN A 152 -4.40 -3.95 13.13
CA GLN A 152 -4.99 -5.27 12.87
C GLN A 152 -4.36 -6.36 13.74
N ASN A 153 -3.08 -6.18 14.04
CA ASN A 153 -2.29 -7.03 14.92
C ASN A 153 -1.05 -6.23 15.37
N PRO A 154 -0.20 -6.77 16.27
CA PRO A 154 0.94 -6.04 16.82
C PRO A 154 1.94 -5.44 15.82
N GLU A 155 1.97 -5.92 14.58
CA GLU A 155 2.92 -5.47 13.56
C GLU A 155 2.24 -4.90 12.31
N GLN A 156 0.90 -4.91 12.25
CA GLN A 156 0.17 -4.60 11.04
C GLN A 156 -0.90 -3.55 11.27
N LEU A 157 -0.85 -2.51 10.46
CA LEU A 157 -1.87 -1.47 10.36
C LEU A 157 -2.80 -1.74 9.17
N ARG A 158 -4.05 -1.37 9.35
CA ARG A 158 -5.03 -1.23 8.29
C ARG A 158 -5.18 0.24 7.94
N PHE A 159 -5.02 0.60 6.68
CA PHE A 159 -5.24 1.93 6.15
C PHE A 159 -6.43 1.93 5.21
N VAL A 160 -7.31 2.93 5.32
CA VAL A 160 -8.31 3.24 4.30
C VAL A 160 -8.12 4.68 3.85
N LEU A 161 -7.82 4.86 2.57
CA LEU A 161 -7.55 6.14 1.94
C LEU A 161 -8.54 6.41 0.83
N THR A 162 -8.91 7.69 0.63
CA THR A 162 -9.71 8.17 -0.50
C THR A 162 -8.87 8.92 -1.55
N GLU A 163 -7.56 8.98 -1.36
CA GLU A 163 -6.61 9.58 -2.30
C GLU A 163 -5.47 8.60 -2.60
N GLY A 164 -4.57 8.94 -3.50
CA GLY A 164 -3.45 8.07 -3.87
C GLY A 164 -2.28 8.84 -4.44
N LYS A 165 -1.45 9.43 -3.55
CA LYS A 165 -0.18 10.05 -3.94
C LYS A 165 0.92 8.99 -4.08
N LYS A 166 1.95 9.31 -4.86
CA LYS A 166 3.10 8.41 -5.06
C LYS A 166 3.70 8.00 -3.71
N ARG A 167 3.75 6.67 -3.46
CA ARG A 167 4.29 6.06 -2.22
C ARG A 167 3.69 6.64 -0.93
N GLN A 168 2.44 7.07 -0.96
CA GLN A 168 1.81 7.84 0.11
C GLN A 168 1.93 7.16 1.47
N ILE A 169 1.49 5.92 1.62
CA ILE A 169 1.50 5.20 2.90
C ILE A 169 2.93 5.07 3.45
N ARG A 170 3.91 4.76 2.59
CA ARG A 170 5.31 4.64 3.01
C ARG A 170 5.85 5.96 3.56
N ARG A 171 5.58 7.06 2.84
CA ARG A 171 5.98 8.40 3.24
C ARG A 171 5.26 8.89 4.49
N MET A 172 3.99 8.52 4.68
CA MET A 172 3.24 8.79 5.93
C MET A 172 3.87 8.05 7.10
N CYS A 173 4.15 6.77 6.95
CA CYS A 173 4.77 5.94 7.98
C CYS A 173 6.16 6.46 8.38
N GLU A 174 7.01 6.83 7.41
CA GLU A 174 8.32 7.42 7.66
C GLU A 174 8.26 8.68 8.51
N GLN A 175 7.26 9.56 8.31
CA GLN A 175 7.11 10.79 9.11
C GLN A 175 6.77 10.53 10.58
N VAL A 176 6.31 9.35 10.91
CA VAL A 176 5.95 8.97 12.29
C VAL A 176 6.90 7.91 12.88
N GLY A 177 8.04 7.66 12.23
CA GLY A 177 9.05 6.71 12.70
C GLY A 177 8.71 5.25 12.46
N LEU A 178 7.87 4.95 11.47
CA LEU A 178 7.58 3.59 11.03
C LEU A 178 8.25 3.30 9.68
N LYS A 179 8.83 2.12 9.55
CA LYS A 179 9.28 1.56 8.27
C LYS A 179 8.27 0.55 7.77
N VAL A 180 7.77 0.73 6.56
CA VAL A 180 6.89 -0.25 5.92
C VAL A 180 7.71 -1.42 5.39
N VAL A 181 7.49 -2.61 5.92
CA VAL A 181 8.15 -3.86 5.51
C VAL A 181 7.28 -4.71 4.59
N GLY A 182 6.00 -4.44 4.52
CA GLY A 182 5.08 -5.06 3.56
C GLY A 182 3.84 -4.20 3.36
N LEU A 183 3.35 -4.12 2.13
CA LEU A 183 2.15 -3.36 1.78
C LEU A 183 1.31 -4.13 0.78
N LYS A 184 0.04 -4.36 1.14
CA LYS A 184 -0.91 -5.11 0.31
C LYS A 184 -2.22 -4.35 0.20
N ARG A 185 -2.65 -4.00 -1.02
CA ARG A 185 -3.99 -3.46 -1.24
C ARG A 185 -5.00 -4.59 -1.30
N ILE A 186 -5.98 -4.57 -0.41
CA ILE A 186 -6.96 -5.65 -0.25
C ILE A 186 -8.37 -5.30 -0.75
N ARG A 187 -8.67 -3.99 -0.95
CA ARG A 187 -9.98 -3.54 -1.42
C ARG A 187 -9.87 -2.23 -2.22
N MET A 188 -10.72 -2.07 -3.21
CA MET A 188 -11.00 -0.80 -3.91
C MET A 188 -12.52 -0.68 -4.05
N GLY A 189 -13.12 0.38 -3.48
CA GLY A 189 -14.56 0.51 -3.39
C GLY A 189 -15.20 -0.70 -2.69
N SER A 190 -16.16 -1.35 -3.34
CA SER A 190 -16.79 -2.57 -2.86
C SER A 190 -16.02 -3.86 -3.21
N VAL A 191 -15.09 -3.79 -4.18
CA VAL A 191 -14.38 -4.96 -4.70
C VAL A 191 -13.23 -5.37 -3.79
N GLN A 192 -13.25 -6.60 -3.33
CA GLN A 192 -12.25 -7.18 -2.45
C GLN A 192 -11.31 -8.15 -3.18
N LEU A 193 -10.05 -8.16 -2.77
CA LEU A 193 -9.07 -9.14 -3.24
C LEU A 193 -9.47 -10.57 -2.87
N GLY A 194 -10.01 -10.75 -1.67
CA GLY A 194 -10.38 -12.05 -1.14
C GLY A 194 -9.17 -12.99 -1.06
N GLN A 195 -9.39 -14.23 -1.44
CA GLN A 195 -8.36 -15.28 -1.43
C GLN A 195 -7.62 -15.46 -2.77
N MET A 196 -7.77 -14.51 -3.69
CA MET A 196 -7.11 -14.58 -4.99
C MET A 196 -5.59 -14.58 -4.82
N PRO A 197 -4.87 -15.60 -5.30
CA PRO A 197 -3.42 -15.68 -5.18
C PRO A 197 -2.69 -14.59 -5.96
N ALA A 198 -1.49 -14.21 -5.50
CA ALA A 198 -0.62 -13.32 -6.24
C ALA A 198 -0.27 -13.90 -7.63
N GLY A 199 -0.16 -13.04 -8.64
CA GLY A 199 0.13 -13.45 -10.01
C GLY A 199 -1.06 -14.05 -10.76
N THR A 200 -2.25 -14.06 -10.17
CA THR A 200 -3.48 -14.50 -10.81
C THR A 200 -4.43 -13.33 -11.08
N TRP A 201 -5.39 -13.56 -11.95
CA TRP A 201 -6.41 -12.59 -12.30
C TRP A 201 -7.79 -13.24 -12.41
N ARG A 202 -8.83 -12.45 -12.30
CA ARG A 202 -10.22 -12.83 -12.52
C ARG A 202 -11.02 -11.68 -13.15
N TYR A 203 -12.16 -11.98 -13.69
CA TYR A 203 -13.15 -10.94 -14.00
C TYR A 203 -13.84 -10.45 -12.74
N LEU A 204 -14.45 -9.28 -12.81
CA LEU A 204 -15.43 -8.87 -11.79
C LEU A 204 -16.62 -9.83 -11.83
N GLY A 205 -17.11 -10.20 -10.67
CA GLY A 205 -18.32 -11.00 -10.56
C GLY A 205 -19.56 -10.19 -10.99
N PRO A 206 -20.65 -10.86 -11.28
CA PRO A 206 -21.88 -10.21 -11.80
C PRO A 206 -22.51 -9.20 -10.83
N ASN A 207 -22.19 -9.33 -9.53
CA ASN A 207 -22.68 -8.44 -8.47
C ASN A 207 -21.59 -7.50 -7.91
N GLU A 208 -20.43 -7.43 -8.55
CA GLU A 208 -19.32 -6.55 -8.15
C GLU A 208 -19.30 -5.31 -9.04
N SER A 209 -19.27 -4.15 -8.43
CA SER A 209 -19.11 -2.84 -9.07
C SER A 209 -18.28 -1.91 -8.19
N PHE A 210 -17.78 -0.82 -8.77
CA PHE A 210 -17.07 0.25 -8.08
C PHE A 210 -18.00 1.44 -7.82
#